data_684b1cacd1f7e04516ddd75e7cc2ea79
#
_entry.id   684b1cacd1f7e04516ddd75e7cc2ea79
#
_cell.length_a   1.000
_cell.length_b   1.000
_cell.length_c   1.000
_cell.angle_alpha   90.00
_cell.angle_beta   90.00
_cell.angle_gamma   90.00
#
_symmetry.space_group_name_H-M   'P 1'
#
loop_
_entity.id
_entity.type
_entity.pdbx_description
1 polymer ?
#
loop_
_entity_poly.entity_id
_entity_poly.type
_entity_poly.pdbx_seq_one_letter_code
_entity_poly.pdbx_strand_id
1 'polypeptide(L)'
;MAAIKYPEPLIFGLDIGTRSIVGTVGYKEQERFHVVAMAVKYHETRSMIDGQIHDIAKVSADITEVKQELERQLGGRKLHDVCIAAAGRVLKTAIGHGEYEFSENTVINQEYIHSIDLIGVEQAHNEILQELHESHETTKYFCVGYTVVKYFLNDYEILNLEGHKGTKIAADVLATFLPEEVVDSLYAAVEQAGLYVTNLTLEPIAAMTVAIPEQYRLLNIALIDIGAGTSDICITKDGSVIAYGMIPAAGDELTEALVKKYLIDFQTAEKLKTVSARRKSITYKDIMGISHKITPEEIYQTTEEVKRGISKKIADKI
;
A
#
# COMPACT_ATOMS: atom_id res chain seq x y z
N MET A 1 -26.76 7.07 27.02
CA MET A 1 -25.60 6.17 27.10
C MET A 1 -24.36 7.01 27.39
N ALA A 2 -23.54 6.65 28.39
CA ALA A 2 -22.30 7.38 28.63
C ALA A 2 -21.40 7.25 27.40
N ALA A 3 -20.84 8.37 26.92
CA ALA A 3 -19.89 8.34 25.80
C ALA A 3 -18.69 7.50 26.21
N ILE A 4 -18.36 6.48 25.41
CA ILE A 4 -17.16 5.66 25.60
C ILE A 4 -15.98 6.60 25.41
N LYS A 5 -15.15 6.77 26.46
CA LYS A 5 -13.98 7.62 26.41
C LYS A 5 -12.78 6.75 26.00
N TYR A 6 -12.33 6.90 24.79
CA TYR A 6 -11.10 6.24 24.32
C TYR A 6 -9.86 7.04 24.73
N PRO A 7 -8.69 6.40 24.89
CA PRO A 7 -7.41 7.10 25.02
C PRO A 7 -7.14 8.02 23.81
N GLU A 8 -6.39 9.09 24.02
CA GLU A 8 -5.97 10.03 22.98
C GLU A 8 -4.46 9.91 22.70
N PRO A 9 -3.99 10.16 21.47
CA PRO A 9 -4.82 10.53 20.30
C PRO A 9 -5.44 9.29 19.62
N LEU A 10 -6.63 9.47 19.01
CA LEU A 10 -7.16 8.51 18.07
C LEU A 10 -6.51 8.72 16.69
N ILE A 11 -6.11 7.61 16.07
CA ILE A 11 -5.51 7.57 14.74
C ILE A 11 -6.54 6.98 13.78
N PHE A 12 -6.81 7.67 12.70
CA PHE A 12 -7.65 7.19 11.60
C PHE A 12 -6.79 6.80 10.41
N GLY A 13 -6.81 5.52 10.05
CA GLY A 13 -6.18 4.97 8.85
C GLY A 13 -7.23 4.65 7.79
N LEU A 14 -6.95 5.00 6.54
CA LEU A 14 -7.81 4.77 5.39
C LEU A 14 -7.00 4.07 4.28
N ASP A 15 -7.47 2.88 3.91
CA ASP A 15 -7.01 2.13 2.75
C ASP A 15 -7.98 2.38 1.59
N ILE A 16 -7.45 2.93 0.47
CA ILE A 16 -8.21 3.28 -0.73
C ILE A 16 -7.88 2.26 -1.82
N GLY A 17 -8.44 1.06 -1.68
CA GLY A 17 -8.17 -0.06 -2.56
C GLY A 17 -9.02 -0.07 -3.84
N THR A 18 -8.60 -0.86 -4.82
CA THR A 18 -9.28 -0.98 -6.14
C THR A 18 -10.74 -1.44 -6.01
N ARG A 19 -11.08 -2.24 -5.01
CA ARG A 19 -12.43 -2.82 -4.83
C ARG A 19 -13.22 -2.15 -3.73
N SER A 20 -12.56 -1.73 -2.68
CA SER A 20 -13.19 -1.22 -1.47
C SER A 20 -12.33 -0.19 -0.79
N ILE A 21 -12.99 0.65 -0.01
CA ILE A 21 -12.36 1.54 0.94
C ILE A 21 -12.54 0.96 2.34
N VAL A 22 -11.45 0.85 3.08
CA VAL A 22 -11.44 0.37 4.46
C VAL A 22 -10.96 1.46 5.38
N GLY A 23 -11.79 1.87 6.32
CA GLY A 23 -11.43 2.83 7.36
C GLY A 23 -11.28 2.14 8.71
N THR A 24 -10.21 2.46 9.42
CA THR A 24 -9.91 1.91 10.75
C THR A 24 -9.54 3.03 11.69
N VAL A 25 -10.19 3.10 12.87
CA VAL A 25 -9.85 4.05 13.93
C VAL A 25 -9.38 3.31 15.16
N GLY A 26 -8.30 3.78 15.75
CA GLY A 26 -7.73 3.16 16.94
C GLY A 26 -6.77 4.09 17.67
N TYR A 27 -6.14 3.56 18.71
CA TYR A 27 -5.11 4.24 19.49
C TYR A 27 -3.94 3.29 19.78
N LYS A 28 -2.76 3.87 19.96
CA LYS A 28 -1.57 3.11 20.38
C LYS A 28 -1.49 3.11 21.90
N GLU A 29 -1.34 1.92 22.47
CA GLU A 29 -1.06 1.74 23.90
C GLU A 29 0.15 0.80 24.02
N GLN A 30 1.24 1.34 24.54
CA GLN A 30 2.54 0.67 24.53
C GLN A 30 2.94 0.27 23.10
N GLU A 31 3.21 -1.02 22.85
CA GLU A 31 3.59 -1.56 21.53
C GLU A 31 2.39 -2.11 20.73
N ARG A 32 1.14 -1.87 21.18
CA ARG A 32 -0.06 -2.42 20.54
C ARG A 32 -0.95 -1.31 20.03
N PHE A 33 -1.52 -1.55 18.84
CA PHE A 33 -2.57 -0.71 18.29
C PHE A 33 -3.93 -1.36 18.57
N HIS A 34 -4.81 -0.61 19.24
CA HIS A 34 -6.16 -1.05 19.60
C HIS A 34 -7.17 -0.45 18.63
N VAL A 35 -7.76 -1.30 17.78
CA VAL A 35 -8.83 -0.89 16.87
C VAL A 35 -10.13 -0.74 17.64
N VAL A 36 -10.77 0.41 17.55
CA VAL A 36 -12.03 0.75 18.24
C VAL A 36 -13.21 0.90 17.28
N ALA A 37 -12.96 1.19 16.00
CA ALA A 37 -13.97 1.26 14.96
C ALA A 37 -13.38 0.82 13.62
N MET A 38 -14.21 0.16 12.79
CA MET A 38 -13.85 -0.23 11.43
C MET A 38 -15.08 -0.14 10.52
N ALA A 39 -14.88 0.37 9.32
CA ALA A 39 -15.92 0.43 8.30
C ALA A 39 -15.34 0.05 6.93
N VAL A 40 -16.17 -0.59 6.10
CA VAL A 40 -15.80 -1.01 4.73
C VAL A 40 -16.90 -0.58 3.78
N LYS A 41 -16.52 0.07 2.69
CA LYS A 41 -17.41 0.38 1.56
C LYS A 41 -16.85 -0.24 0.30
N TYR A 42 -17.64 -1.08 -0.37
CA TYR A 42 -17.31 -1.61 -1.69
C TYR A 42 -17.75 -0.61 -2.76
N HIS A 43 -16.88 -0.37 -3.76
CA HIS A 43 -17.23 0.46 -4.91
C HIS A 43 -18.39 -0.17 -5.70
N GLU A 44 -19.40 0.64 -6.01
CA GLU A 44 -20.54 0.21 -6.83
C GLU A 44 -20.19 0.12 -8.31
N THR A 45 -19.21 0.92 -8.72
CA THR A 45 -18.70 1.01 -10.09
C THR A 45 -17.18 0.89 -10.08
N ARG A 46 -16.56 0.70 -11.25
CA ARG A 46 -15.09 0.71 -11.40
C ARG A 46 -14.54 2.14 -11.31
N SER A 47 -14.69 2.79 -10.16
CA SER A 47 -14.14 4.12 -9.86
C SER A 47 -12.63 4.09 -9.60
N MET A 48 -12.11 2.91 -9.28
CA MET A 48 -10.68 2.60 -9.18
C MET A 48 -10.32 1.51 -10.20
N ILE A 49 -9.16 1.61 -10.84
CA ILE A 49 -8.62 0.60 -11.75
C ILE A 49 -7.13 0.44 -11.46
N ASP A 50 -6.68 -0.79 -11.21
CA ASP A 50 -5.28 -1.14 -10.96
C ASP A 50 -4.60 -0.19 -9.94
N GLY A 51 -5.28 0.09 -8.82
CA GLY A 51 -4.77 0.95 -7.76
C GLY A 51 -4.80 2.46 -8.05
N GLN A 52 -5.38 2.90 -9.17
CA GLN A 52 -5.51 4.33 -9.50
C GLN A 52 -6.96 4.82 -9.46
N ILE A 53 -7.14 6.06 -9.01
CA ILE A 53 -8.45 6.73 -9.00
C ILE A 53 -8.79 7.20 -10.41
N HIS A 54 -9.91 6.69 -10.95
CA HIS A 54 -10.45 7.10 -12.25
C HIS A 54 -11.65 8.05 -12.11
N ASP A 55 -12.33 8.04 -10.95
CA ASP A 55 -13.47 8.91 -10.67
C ASP A 55 -13.36 9.44 -9.24
N ILE A 56 -12.73 10.61 -9.09
CA ILE A 56 -12.47 11.24 -7.80
C ILE A 56 -13.76 11.48 -7.02
N ALA A 57 -14.85 11.91 -7.69
CA ALA A 57 -16.10 12.22 -7.03
C ALA A 57 -16.75 10.97 -6.40
N LYS A 58 -16.71 9.83 -7.11
CA LYS A 58 -17.25 8.57 -6.56
C LYS A 58 -16.40 8.02 -5.43
N VAL A 59 -15.08 8.05 -5.57
CA VAL A 59 -14.17 7.62 -4.49
C VAL A 59 -14.36 8.51 -3.26
N SER A 60 -14.46 9.82 -3.43
CA SER A 60 -14.75 10.76 -2.33
C SER A 60 -16.10 10.49 -1.66
N ALA A 61 -17.14 10.14 -2.42
CA ALA A 61 -18.43 9.75 -1.86
C ALA A 61 -18.32 8.48 -1.01
N ASP A 62 -17.60 7.44 -1.51
CA ASP A 62 -17.36 6.20 -0.76
C ASP A 62 -16.53 6.45 0.51
N ILE A 63 -15.51 7.33 0.46
CA ILE A 63 -14.75 7.78 1.64
C ILE A 63 -15.66 8.46 2.66
N THR A 64 -16.57 9.33 2.18
CA THR A 64 -17.53 10.02 3.03
C THR A 64 -18.46 9.05 3.76
N GLU A 65 -18.93 8.00 3.09
CA GLU A 65 -19.76 6.96 3.74
C GLU A 65 -18.98 6.20 4.81
N VAL A 66 -17.72 5.82 4.54
CA VAL A 66 -16.85 5.16 5.52
C VAL A 66 -16.62 6.06 6.73
N LYS A 67 -16.29 7.35 6.50
CA LYS A 67 -16.12 8.35 7.57
C LYS A 67 -17.36 8.47 8.44
N GLN A 68 -18.54 8.62 7.83
CA GLN A 68 -19.81 8.77 8.55
C GLN A 68 -20.13 7.53 9.41
N GLU A 69 -19.88 6.34 8.87
CA GLU A 69 -20.07 5.09 9.61
C GLU A 69 -19.12 4.98 10.82
N LEU A 70 -17.84 5.35 10.64
CA LEU A 70 -16.86 5.39 11.73
C LEU A 70 -17.25 6.42 12.80
N GLU A 71 -17.65 7.64 12.39
CA GLU A 71 -18.13 8.67 13.31
C GLU A 71 -19.37 8.20 14.10
N ARG A 72 -20.27 7.44 13.45
CA ARG A 72 -21.43 6.84 14.12
C ARG A 72 -21.01 5.82 15.17
N GLN A 73 -20.05 4.93 14.85
CA GLN A 73 -19.51 3.95 15.78
C GLN A 73 -18.80 4.61 16.98
N LEU A 74 -18.18 5.77 16.75
CA LEU A 74 -17.51 6.58 17.77
C LEU A 74 -18.46 7.50 18.57
N GLY A 75 -19.77 7.29 18.47
CA GLY A 75 -20.77 8.08 19.20
C GLY A 75 -20.94 9.51 18.70
N GLY A 76 -20.64 9.78 17.43
CA GLY A 76 -20.77 11.06 16.76
C GLY A 76 -19.51 11.94 16.79
N ARG A 77 -18.40 11.42 17.32
CA ARG A 77 -17.11 12.11 17.28
C ARG A 77 -16.67 12.33 15.82
N LYS A 78 -16.27 13.57 15.51
CA LYS A 78 -15.83 13.95 14.17
C LYS A 78 -14.39 13.52 13.91
N LEU A 79 -14.16 13.06 12.68
CA LEU A 79 -12.86 12.70 12.15
C LEU A 79 -12.42 13.75 11.14
N HIS A 80 -11.23 14.30 11.32
CA HIS A 80 -10.66 15.35 10.46
C HIS A 80 -9.34 14.89 9.82
N ASP A 81 -8.47 14.32 10.63
CA ASP A 81 -7.12 13.89 10.23
C ASP A 81 -7.13 12.42 9.84
N VAL A 82 -6.43 12.08 8.75
CA VAL A 82 -6.36 10.72 8.24
C VAL A 82 -4.97 10.36 7.75
N CYS A 83 -4.53 9.14 8.05
CA CYS A 83 -3.37 8.51 7.44
C CYS A 83 -3.85 7.65 6.27
N ILE A 84 -3.25 7.78 5.09
CA ILE A 84 -3.60 7.00 3.90
C ILE A 84 -2.43 6.14 3.45
N ALA A 85 -2.73 5.04 2.77
CA ALA A 85 -1.75 4.23 2.07
C ALA A 85 -2.00 4.32 0.56
N ALA A 86 -0.92 4.36 -0.21
CA ALA A 86 -0.96 4.38 -1.67
C ALA A 86 -0.50 3.04 -2.24
N ALA A 87 -1.27 2.52 -3.21
CA ALA A 87 -0.83 1.45 -4.11
C ALA A 87 0.04 2.04 -5.24
N GLY A 88 1.06 1.33 -5.63
CA GLY A 88 2.09 1.87 -6.51
C GLY A 88 2.07 1.36 -7.95
N ARG A 89 1.04 1.64 -8.79
CA ARG A 89 1.03 1.15 -10.19
C ARG A 89 2.25 1.57 -11.02
N VAL A 90 2.77 2.76 -10.79
CA VAL A 90 3.93 3.33 -11.50
C VAL A 90 5.01 3.75 -10.51
N LEU A 91 5.13 2.96 -9.45
CA LEU A 91 6.13 3.13 -8.42
C LEU A 91 7.53 3.03 -9.02
N LYS A 92 8.37 4.02 -8.73
CA LYS A 92 9.81 3.97 -8.96
C LYS A 92 10.54 3.90 -7.63
N THR A 93 11.63 3.14 -7.59
CA THR A 93 12.50 3.06 -6.42
C THR A 93 13.96 3.28 -6.82
N ALA A 94 14.69 3.99 -5.99
CA ALA A 94 16.14 4.14 -6.16
C ALA A 94 16.83 4.08 -4.80
N ILE A 95 18.09 3.67 -4.77
CA ILE A 95 18.91 3.66 -3.57
C ILE A 95 19.87 4.83 -3.65
N GLY A 96 19.70 5.81 -2.76
CA GLY A 96 20.63 6.93 -2.64
C GLY A 96 21.55 6.74 -1.45
N HIS A 97 22.79 7.25 -1.57
CA HIS A 97 23.81 7.22 -0.54
C HIS A 97 23.98 8.62 0.07
N GLY A 98 23.54 8.78 1.32
CA GLY A 98 23.76 10.02 2.09
C GLY A 98 25.01 9.89 2.96
N GLU A 99 25.91 10.87 2.92
CA GLU A 99 27.08 10.88 3.83
C GLU A 99 27.32 12.27 4.41
N TYR A 100 27.94 12.28 5.59
CA TYR A 100 28.34 13.51 6.27
C TYR A 100 29.65 13.30 7.03
N GLU A 101 30.61 14.25 6.84
CA GLU A 101 31.89 14.26 7.53
C GLU A 101 31.93 15.37 8.58
N PHE A 102 32.38 15.04 9.78
CA PHE A 102 32.59 15.97 10.87
C PHE A 102 34.07 16.42 10.94
N SER A 103 34.30 17.66 11.30
CA SER A 103 35.67 18.20 11.51
C SER A 103 36.38 17.55 12.71
N GLU A 104 35.63 16.98 13.65
CA GLU A 104 36.13 16.32 14.85
C GLU A 104 35.25 15.11 15.23
N ASN A 105 35.77 14.26 16.11
CA ASN A 105 35.04 13.07 16.58
C ASN A 105 33.79 13.47 17.38
N THR A 106 32.64 13.37 16.76
CA THR A 106 31.35 13.88 17.23
C THR A 106 30.44 12.75 17.71
N VAL A 107 29.65 13.00 18.75
CA VAL A 107 28.56 12.10 19.17
C VAL A 107 27.38 12.27 18.23
N ILE A 108 26.97 11.16 17.61
CA ILE A 108 25.89 11.15 16.62
C ILE A 108 24.54 11.20 17.36
N ASN A 109 23.71 12.16 16.98
CA ASN A 109 22.34 12.32 17.45
C ASN A 109 21.31 12.11 16.32
N GLN A 110 20.02 12.12 16.66
CA GLN A 110 18.93 11.92 15.70
C GLN A 110 18.88 12.97 14.58
N GLU A 111 19.32 14.21 14.84
CA GLU A 111 19.33 15.27 13.81
C GLU A 111 20.34 14.97 12.71
N TYR A 112 21.54 14.47 13.07
CA TYR A 112 22.54 14.05 12.09
C TYR A 112 22.08 12.83 11.29
N ILE A 113 21.44 11.85 11.96
CA ILE A 113 20.91 10.65 11.32
C ILE A 113 19.83 11.07 10.30
N HIS A 114 18.85 11.87 10.73
CA HIS A 114 17.81 12.36 9.83
C HIS A 114 18.37 13.17 8.65
N SER A 115 19.42 13.94 8.86
CA SER A 115 20.07 14.71 7.80
C SER A 115 20.69 13.81 6.73
N ILE A 116 21.41 12.76 7.10
CA ILE A 116 21.98 11.82 6.11
C ILE A 116 20.91 11.00 5.41
N ASP A 117 19.83 10.64 6.09
CA ASP A 117 18.68 9.97 5.48
C ASP A 117 18.10 10.84 4.37
N LEU A 118 17.88 12.14 4.63
CA LEU A 118 17.35 13.09 3.64
C LEU A 118 18.31 13.31 2.47
N ILE A 119 19.62 13.37 2.71
CA ILE A 119 20.65 13.43 1.64
C ILE A 119 20.55 12.18 0.76
N GLY A 120 20.38 11.00 1.37
CA GLY A 120 20.17 9.75 0.63
C GLY A 120 18.89 9.79 -0.22
N VAL A 121 17.78 10.30 0.33
CA VAL A 121 16.53 10.49 -0.43
C VAL A 121 16.72 11.45 -1.60
N GLU A 122 17.43 12.56 -1.41
CA GLU A 122 17.72 13.52 -2.49
C GLU A 122 18.56 12.88 -3.60
N GLN A 123 19.57 12.09 -3.25
CA GLN A 123 20.36 11.35 -4.25
C GLN A 123 19.54 10.34 -5.02
N ALA A 124 18.70 9.56 -4.32
CA ALA A 124 17.77 8.64 -4.97
C ALA A 124 16.80 9.37 -5.94
N HIS A 125 16.32 10.56 -5.56
CA HIS A 125 15.49 11.39 -6.43
C HIS A 125 16.24 11.84 -7.68
N ASN A 126 17.49 12.29 -7.53
CA ASN A 126 18.31 12.69 -8.68
C ASN A 126 18.56 11.52 -9.65
N GLU A 127 18.70 10.30 -9.16
CA GLU A 127 18.83 9.11 -9.99
C GLU A 127 17.56 8.86 -10.81
N ILE A 128 16.38 8.96 -10.19
CA ILE A 128 15.09 8.88 -10.90
C ILE A 128 14.96 10.00 -11.95
N LEU A 129 15.36 11.23 -11.64
CA LEU A 129 15.31 12.34 -12.61
C LEU A 129 16.24 12.11 -13.82
N GLN A 130 17.41 11.51 -13.63
CA GLN A 130 18.30 11.15 -14.72
C GLN A 130 17.67 10.08 -15.61
N GLU A 131 17.10 9.01 -15.02
CA GLU A 131 16.40 7.96 -15.76
C GLU A 131 15.23 8.51 -16.60
N LEU A 132 14.43 9.43 -16.02
CA LEU A 132 13.33 10.08 -16.71
C LEU A 132 13.81 10.96 -17.86
N HIS A 133 14.89 11.70 -17.67
CA HIS A 133 15.49 12.53 -18.72
C HIS A 133 15.98 11.67 -19.89
N GLU A 134 16.62 10.55 -19.64
CA GLU A 134 17.10 9.60 -20.66
C GLU A 134 15.93 8.96 -21.44
N SER A 135 14.82 8.67 -20.76
CA SER A 135 13.61 8.10 -21.38
C SER A 135 12.69 9.15 -22.03
N HIS A 136 13.03 10.44 -21.95
CA HIS A 136 12.19 11.57 -22.42
C HIS A 136 10.83 11.63 -21.74
N GLU A 137 10.72 11.10 -20.53
CA GLU A 137 9.51 11.16 -19.72
C GLU A 137 9.47 12.50 -18.96
N THR A 138 8.31 13.18 -18.98
CA THR A 138 8.12 14.50 -18.36
C THR A 138 7.34 14.45 -17.04
N THR A 139 6.94 13.25 -16.62
CA THR A 139 6.19 13.04 -15.39
C THR A 139 7.03 13.44 -14.17
N LYS A 140 6.44 14.22 -13.27
CA LYS A 140 7.05 14.54 -11.98
C LYS A 140 6.76 13.43 -10.99
N TYR A 141 7.74 13.13 -10.15
CA TYR A 141 7.65 12.11 -9.11
C TYR A 141 7.88 12.72 -7.73
N PHE A 142 7.07 12.32 -6.76
CA PHE A 142 7.19 12.69 -5.36
C PHE A 142 7.66 11.51 -4.53
N CYS A 143 8.58 11.74 -3.61
CA CYS A 143 8.94 10.75 -2.61
C CYS A 143 7.76 10.56 -1.65
N VAL A 144 7.24 9.34 -1.61
CA VAL A 144 6.10 8.95 -0.75
C VAL A 144 6.53 8.09 0.45
N GLY A 145 7.80 7.73 0.49
CA GLY A 145 8.37 7.02 1.62
C GLY A 145 9.81 6.60 1.36
N TYR A 146 10.54 6.34 2.43
CA TYR A 146 11.88 5.78 2.35
C TYR A 146 12.14 4.82 3.50
N THR A 147 13.13 3.97 3.32
CA THR A 147 13.63 3.04 4.34
C THR A 147 15.14 3.02 4.28
N VAL A 148 15.79 3.12 5.43
CA VAL A 148 17.25 2.95 5.49
C VAL A 148 17.59 1.48 5.34
N VAL A 149 18.44 1.19 4.37
CA VAL A 149 18.93 -0.16 4.09
C VAL A 149 20.12 -0.48 5.00
N LYS A 150 21.06 0.49 5.11
CA LYS A 150 22.28 0.37 5.91
C LYS A 150 22.75 1.70 6.47
N TYR A 151 23.34 1.66 7.65
CA TYR A 151 24.12 2.75 8.21
C TYR A 151 25.60 2.42 8.24
N PHE A 152 26.45 3.45 8.13
CA PHE A 152 27.89 3.33 8.23
C PHE A 152 28.45 4.36 9.20
N LEU A 153 29.40 3.93 10.03
CA LEU A 153 30.19 4.77 10.92
C LEU A 153 31.67 4.61 10.56
N ASN A 154 32.35 5.69 10.14
CA ASN A 154 33.72 5.64 9.68
C ASN A 154 33.99 4.52 8.66
N ASP A 155 33.08 4.38 7.67
CA ASP A 155 33.07 3.36 6.59
C ASP A 155 32.78 1.92 7.04
N TYR A 156 32.46 1.67 8.32
CA TYR A 156 32.04 0.36 8.81
C TYR A 156 30.54 0.29 8.96
N GLU A 157 29.92 -0.78 8.44
CA GLU A 157 28.49 -1.03 8.56
C GLU A 157 28.09 -1.21 10.05
N ILE A 158 27.01 -0.53 10.46
CA ILE A 158 26.49 -0.55 11.83
C ILE A 158 24.95 -0.57 11.81
N LEU A 159 24.34 -1.19 12.79
CA LEU A 159 22.87 -1.28 12.88
C LEU A 159 22.20 0.04 13.34
N ASN A 160 22.86 0.80 14.19
CA ASN A 160 22.35 2.05 14.73
C ASN A 160 23.51 3.02 14.97
N LEU A 161 23.35 4.26 14.52
CA LEU A 161 24.33 5.32 14.67
C LEU A 161 24.20 6.09 15.99
N GLU A 162 23.00 6.11 16.58
CA GLU A 162 22.70 6.97 17.72
C GLU A 162 23.59 6.69 18.93
N GLY A 163 24.17 7.75 19.48
CA GLY A 163 25.06 7.69 20.64
C GLY A 163 26.49 7.25 20.35
N HIS A 164 26.79 6.75 19.15
CA HIS A 164 28.17 6.45 18.75
C HIS A 164 28.98 7.71 18.46
N LYS A 165 30.30 7.58 18.51
CA LYS A 165 31.21 8.66 18.14
C LYS A 165 31.94 8.32 16.85
N GLY A 166 32.02 9.30 15.95
CA GLY A 166 32.70 9.14 14.68
C GLY A 166 33.01 10.47 14.02
N THR A 167 33.83 10.41 12.97
CA THR A 167 34.16 11.54 12.10
C THR A 167 33.44 11.50 10.79
N LYS A 168 32.82 10.33 10.44
CA LYS A 168 32.05 10.16 9.21
C LYS A 168 30.85 9.25 9.49
N ILE A 169 29.69 9.65 8.99
CA ILE A 169 28.47 8.84 8.99
C ILE A 169 27.90 8.76 7.59
N ALA A 170 27.28 7.62 7.25
CA ALA A 170 26.58 7.48 5.99
C ALA A 170 25.37 6.56 6.12
N ALA A 171 24.44 6.67 5.17
CA ALA A 171 23.27 5.82 5.05
C ALA A 171 23.01 5.47 3.58
N ASP A 172 22.69 4.19 3.31
CA ASP A 172 22.06 3.76 2.06
C ASP A 172 20.55 3.77 2.29
N VAL A 173 19.84 4.55 1.48
CA VAL A 173 18.41 4.80 1.64
C VAL A 173 17.67 4.33 0.40
N LEU A 174 16.76 3.38 0.54
CA LEU A 174 15.80 3.01 -0.49
C LEU A 174 14.63 4.01 -0.43
N ALA A 175 14.54 4.90 -1.39
CA ALA A 175 13.44 5.84 -1.52
C ALA A 175 12.45 5.39 -2.61
N THR A 176 11.18 5.70 -2.39
CA THR A 176 10.08 5.33 -3.27
C THR A 176 9.32 6.54 -3.72
N PHE A 177 9.02 6.57 -5.00
CA PHE A 177 8.45 7.71 -5.68
C PHE A 177 7.18 7.31 -6.44
N LEU A 178 6.16 8.17 -6.39
CA LEU A 178 4.94 8.06 -7.19
C LEU A 178 4.78 9.29 -8.08
N PRO A 179 4.12 9.14 -9.25
CA PRO A 179 3.75 10.27 -10.09
C PRO A 179 2.89 11.29 -9.36
N GLU A 180 3.07 12.58 -9.67
CA GLU A 180 2.29 13.70 -9.12
C GLU A 180 0.79 13.46 -9.26
N GLU A 181 0.33 13.02 -10.42
CA GLU A 181 -1.10 12.81 -10.70
C GLU A 181 -1.72 11.73 -9.78
N VAL A 182 -0.95 10.73 -9.39
CA VAL A 182 -1.43 9.67 -8.48
C VAL A 182 -1.60 10.23 -7.08
N VAL A 183 -0.60 10.98 -6.59
CA VAL A 183 -0.63 11.61 -5.27
C VAL A 183 -1.76 12.64 -5.20
N ASP A 184 -1.84 13.52 -6.18
CA ASP A 184 -2.88 14.58 -6.27
C ASP A 184 -4.29 13.99 -6.28
N SER A 185 -4.50 12.89 -7.02
CA SER A 185 -5.81 12.22 -7.08
C SER A 185 -6.23 11.66 -5.73
N LEU A 186 -5.29 11.08 -4.97
CA LEU A 186 -5.54 10.58 -3.61
C LEU A 186 -5.90 11.72 -2.66
N TYR A 187 -5.11 12.80 -2.66
CA TYR A 187 -5.36 13.97 -1.82
C TYR A 187 -6.69 14.62 -2.17
N ALA A 188 -6.99 14.83 -3.47
CA ALA A 188 -8.24 15.41 -3.92
C ALA A 188 -9.46 14.60 -3.47
N ALA A 189 -9.41 13.26 -3.55
CA ALA A 189 -10.53 12.41 -3.12
C ALA A 189 -10.75 12.50 -1.61
N VAL A 190 -9.68 12.55 -0.82
CA VAL A 190 -9.73 12.64 0.65
C VAL A 190 -10.20 14.02 1.10
N GLU A 191 -9.69 15.10 0.49
CA GLU A 191 -10.07 16.48 0.80
C GLU A 191 -11.54 16.76 0.45
N GLN A 192 -12.04 16.25 -0.68
CA GLN A 192 -13.45 16.36 -1.03
C GLN A 192 -14.37 15.64 -0.04
N ALA A 193 -13.88 14.59 0.65
CA ALA A 193 -14.60 13.93 1.74
C ALA A 193 -14.52 14.72 3.08
N GLY A 194 -13.90 15.91 3.08
CA GLY A 194 -13.72 16.76 4.26
C GLY A 194 -12.75 16.16 5.28
N LEU A 195 -11.67 15.53 4.80
CA LEU A 195 -10.57 14.99 5.59
C LEU A 195 -9.26 15.69 5.21
N TYR A 196 -8.33 15.73 6.14
CA TYR A 196 -6.98 16.23 5.94
C TYR A 196 -5.97 15.07 6.05
N VAL A 197 -5.14 14.90 5.01
CA VAL A 197 -4.11 13.86 5.00
C VAL A 197 -2.94 14.31 5.86
N THR A 198 -2.73 13.63 6.98
CA THR A 198 -1.61 13.90 7.89
C THR A 198 -0.39 13.03 7.61
N ASN A 199 -0.61 11.86 7.00
CA ASN A 199 0.46 10.94 6.63
C ASN A 199 0.06 10.15 5.38
N LEU A 200 1.01 10.00 4.46
CA LEU A 200 0.93 9.11 3.31
C LEU A 200 2.04 8.06 3.46
N THR A 201 1.69 6.80 3.32
CA THR A 201 2.63 5.68 3.29
C THR A 201 2.37 4.79 2.07
N LEU A 202 3.22 3.80 1.86
CA LEU A 202 2.99 2.76 0.85
C LEU A 202 2.29 1.56 1.48
N GLU A 203 1.34 0.97 0.75
CA GLU A 203 0.65 -0.25 1.17
C GLU A 203 1.61 -1.37 1.58
N PRO A 204 2.68 -1.71 0.81
CA PRO A 204 3.61 -2.76 1.20
C PRO A 204 4.40 -2.45 2.48
N ILE A 205 4.68 -1.17 2.79
CA ILE A 205 5.32 -0.79 4.07
C ILE A 205 4.35 -1.03 5.23
N ALA A 206 3.10 -0.59 5.08
CA ALA A 206 2.07 -0.80 6.08
C ALA A 206 1.79 -2.30 6.31
N ALA A 207 1.65 -3.06 5.22
CA ALA A 207 1.42 -4.50 5.25
C ALA A 207 2.57 -5.25 5.95
N MET A 208 3.82 -4.92 5.62
CA MET A 208 4.99 -5.52 6.26
C MET A 208 5.00 -5.27 7.78
N THR A 209 4.69 -4.05 8.19
CA THR A 209 4.70 -3.66 9.61
C THR A 209 3.70 -4.48 10.43
N VAL A 210 2.57 -4.85 9.84
CA VAL A 210 1.49 -5.60 10.51
C VAL A 210 1.63 -7.11 10.32
N ALA A 211 1.96 -7.57 9.10
CA ALA A 211 1.93 -8.99 8.77
C ALA A 211 3.20 -9.74 9.21
N ILE A 212 4.36 -9.07 9.26
CA ILE A 212 5.63 -9.71 9.62
C ILE A 212 5.99 -9.39 11.07
N PRO A 213 5.90 -10.36 12.00
CA PRO A 213 6.34 -10.18 13.37
C PRO A 213 7.82 -9.76 13.43
N GLU A 214 8.17 -8.89 14.35
CA GLU A 214 9.49 -8.28 14.48
C GLU A 214 10.64 -9.30 14.49
N GLN A 215 10.43 -10.42 15.18
CA GLN A 215 11.40 -11.53 15.28
C GLN A 215 11.74 -12.18 13.93
N TYR A 216 10.89 -12.05 12.91
CA TYR A 216 11.12 -12.59 11.57
C TYR A 216 11.66 -11.55 10.59
N ARG A 217 11.69 -10.28 10.96
CA ARG A 217 12.17 -9.21 10.07
C ARG A 217 13.65 -9.31 9.71
N LEU A 218 14.43 -10.04 10.54
CA LEU A 218 15.84 -10.34 10.25
C LEU A 218 16.03 -11.41 9.15
N LEU A 219 14.96 -12.08 8.75
CA LEU A 219 15.03 -13.09 7.69
C LEU A 219 14.87 -12.43 6.30
N ASN A 220 15.37 -13.13 5.28
CA ASN A 220 15.08 -12.77 3.91
C ASN A 220 13.65 -13.21 3.57
N ILE A 221 12.75 -12.25 3.43
CA ILE A 221 11.32 -12.48 3.24
C ILE A 221 10.84 -11.72 2.01
N ALA A 222 10.00 -12.37 1.20
CA ALA A 222 9.17 -11.70 0.21
C ALA A 222 7.72 -11.68 0.73
N LEU A 223 7.19 -10.48 0.99
CA LEU A 223 5.76 -10.25 1.26
C LEU A 223 5.08 -9.97 -0.07
N ILE A 224 4.04 -10.74 -0.38
CA ILE A 224 3.24 -10.57 -1.59
C ILE A 224 1.80 -10.33 -1.16
N ASP A 225 1.29 -9.13 -1.43
CA ASP A 225 -0.11 -8.76 -1.21
C ASP A 225 -0.87 -8.77 -2.54
N ILE A 226 -1.84 -9.68 -2.66
CA ILE A 226 -2.62 -9.86 -3.88
C ILE A 226 -4.02 -9.29 -3.65
N GLY A 227 -4.23 -8.07 -4.11
CA GLY A 227 -5.49 -7.37 -4.01
C GLY A 227 -6.51 -7.71 -5.11
N ALA A 228 -7.32 -6.73 -5.47
CA ALA A 228 -8.28 -6.83 -6.57
C ALA A 228 -7.61 -6.48 -7.91
N GLY A 229 -7.00 -5.31 -8.04
CA GLY A 229 -6.38 -4.83 -9.28
C GLY A 229 -4.86 -4.93 -9.30
N THR A 230 -4.20 -4.94 -8.12
CA THR A 230 -2.74 -4.93 -7.98
C THR A 230 -2.24 -6.09 -7.13
N SER A 231 -0.99 -6.49 -7.40
CA SER A 231 -0.21 -7.36 -6.51
C SER A 231 1.06 -6.62 -6.12
N ASP A 232 1.20 -6.32 -4.84
CA ASP A 232 2.31 -5.59 -4.27
C ASP A 232 3.35 -6.54 -3.67
N ILE A 233 4.63 -6.24 -3.90
CA ILE A 233 5.76 -7.09 -3.49
C ILE A 233 6.71 -6.23 -2.67
N CYS A 234 7.09 -6.74 -1.51
CA CYS A 234 8.12 -6.15 -0.66
C CYS A 234 9.14 -7.23 -0.30
N ILE A 235 10.42 -6.94 -0.51
CA ILE A 235 11.52 -7.88 -0.25
C ILE A 235 12.38 -7.31 0.88
N THR A 236 12.64 -8.15 1.89
CA THR A 236 13.59 -7.83 2.97
C THR A 236 14.82 -8.71 2.90
N LYS A 237 15.92 -8.15 3.34
CA LYS A 237 17.19 -8.85 3.55
C LYS A 237 17.88 -8.28 4.78
N ASP A 238 18.34 -9.17 5.66
CA ASP A 238 19.07 -8.81 6.88
C ASP A 238 18.35 -7.76 7.75
N GLY A 239 17.01 -7.83 7.78
CA GLY A 239 16.17 -6.94 8.56
C GLY A 239 15.74 -5.64 7.87
N SER A 240 16.31 -5.33 6.72
CA SER A 240 16.00 -4.11 5.95
C SER A 240 15.19 -4.43 4.71
N VAL A 241 14.33 -3.52 4.32
CA VAL A 241 13.66 -3.58 3.01
C VAL A 241 14.66 -3.17 1.94
N ILE A 242 14.83 -4.04 0.94
CA ILE A 242 15.78 -3.82 -0.16
C ILE A 242 15.09 -3.57 -1.50
N ALA A 243 13.82 -3.92 -1.64
CA ALA A 243 13.07 -3.68 -2.87
C ALA A 243 11.56 -3.62 -2.61
N TYR A 244 10.90 -2.76 -3.38
CA TYR A 244 9.45 -2.74 -3.58
C TYR A 244 9.14 -2.97 -5.05
N GLY A 245 8.05 -3.67 -5.33
CA GLY A 245 7.55 -3.86 -6.68
C GLY A 245 6.05 -3.99 -6.70
N MET A 246 5.45 -3.73 -7.84
CA MET A 246 4.01 -3.91 -8.05
C MET A 246 3.76 -4.47 -9.44
N ILE A 247 2.70 -5.25 -9.54
CA ILE A 247 2.19 -5.83 -10.78
C ILE A 247 0.72 -5.42 -10.92
N PRO A 248 0.29 -4.78 -12.03
CA PRO A 248 -1.10 -4.44 -12.29
C PRO A 248 -1.86 -5.69 -12.76
N ALA A 249 -1.92 -6.71 -11.92
CA ALA A 249 -2.63 -7.97 -12.17
C ALA A 249 -2.89 -8.65 -10.83
N ALA A 250 -4.15 -8.98 -10.54
CA ALA A 250 -4.56 -9.60 -9.29
C ALA A 250 -5.92 -10.33 -9.40
N GLY A 251 -6.82 -10.15 -8.46
CA GLY A 251 -8.09 -10.87 -8.40
C GLY A 251 -9.08 -10.54 -9.51
N ASP A 252 -8.99 -9.35 -10.12
CA ASP A 252 -9.93 -8.88 -11.14
C ASP A 252 -9.74 -9.60 -12.47
N GLU A 253 -8.51 -9.98 -12.83
CA GLU A 253 -8.25 -10.80 -14.02
C GLU A 253 -8.97 -12.16 -13.96
N LEU A 254 -9.04 -12.76 -12.75
CA LEU A 254 -9.79 -14.00 -12.54
C LEU A 254 -11.30 -13.78 -12.74
N THR A 255 -11.80 -12.65 -12.23
CA THR A 255 -13.21 -12.26 -12.37
C THR A 255 -13.54 -11.98 -13.82
N GLU A 256 -12.69 -11.29 -14.56
CA GLU A 256 -12.84 -11.01 -16.00
C GLU A 256 -12.81 -12.28 -16.85
N ALA A 257 -11.99 -13.27 -16.49
CA ALA A 257 -12.01 -14.57 -17.17
C ALA A 257 -13.37 -15.26 -17.05
N LEU A 258 -14.00 -15.17 -15.87
CA LEU A 258 -15.37 -15.68 -15.66
C LEU A 258 -16.42 -14.87 -16.43
N VAL A 259 -16.33 -13.54 -16.44
CA VAL A 259 -17.19 -12.64 -17.23
C VAL A 259 -17.18 -13.08 -18.70
N LYS A 260 -16.00 -13.23 -19.29
CA LYS A 260 -15.79 -13.60 -20.71
C LYS A 260 -16.30 -15.01 -21.00
N LYS A 261 -16.03 -15.97 -20.11
CA LYS A 261 -16.38 -17.39 -20.33
C LYS A 261 -17.87 -17.65 -20.21
N TYR A 262 -18.53 -17.03 -19.22
CA TYR A 262 -19.91 -17.34 -18.85
C TYR A 262 -20.91 -16.27 -19.26
N LEU A 263 -20.46 -15.20 -19.94
CA LEU A 263 -21.27 -14.07 -20.39
C LEU A 263 -22.15 -13.48 -19.28
N ILE A 264 -21.53 -13.14 -18.18
CA ILE A 264 -22.14 -12.57 -16.97
C ILE A 264 -21.55 -11.21 -16.66
N ASP A 265 -22.25 -10.43 -15.85
CA ASP A 265 -21.71 -9.17 -15.33
C ASP A 265 -20.59 -9.40 -14.29
N PHE A 266 -19.79 -8.37 -14.05
CA PHE A 266 -18.63 -8.44 -13.18
C PHE A 266 -19.00 -8.80 -11.72
N GLN A 267 -20.10 -8.27 -11.20
CA GLN A 267 -20.53 -8.55 -9.82
C GLN A 267 -20.97 -10.00 -9.67
N THR A 268 -21.67 -10.55 -10.65
CA THR A 268 -22.05 -11.97 -10.69
C THR A 268 -20.81 -12.85 -10.77
N ALA A 269 -19.85 -12.53 -11.64
CA ALA A 269 -18.58 -13.26 -11.74
C ALA A 269 -17.78 -13.24 -10.44
N GLU A 270 -17.71 -12.08 -9.77
CA GLU A 270 -17.05 -11.95 -8.47
C GLU A 270 -17.70 -12.81 -7.38
N LYS A 271 -19.04 -12.84 -7.35
CA LYS A 271 -19.77 -13.74 -6.45
C LYS A 271 -19.48 -15.20 -6.74
N LEU A 272 -19.42 -15.61 -8.02
CA LEU A 272 -19.06 -16.97 -8.40
C LEU A 272 -17.65 -17.32 -7.90
N LYS A 273 -16.67 -16.43 -8.12
CA LYS A 273 -15.29 -16.60 -7.69
C LYS A 273 -15.17 -16.79 -6.17
N THR A 274 -15.78 -15.88 -5.40
CA THR A 274 -15.63 -15.86 -3.93
C THR A 274 -16.43 -16.95 -3.21
N VAL A 275 -17.56 -17.38 -3.76
CA VAL A 275 -18.43 -18.40 -3.16
C VAL A 275 -18.04 -19.81 -3.58
N SER A 276 -17.28 -20.00 -4.65
CA SER A 276 -16.91 -21.31 -5.22
C SER A 276 -16.31 -22.27 -4.20
N ALA A 277 -15.43 -21.80 -3.32
CA ALA A 277 -14.77 -22.64 -2.31
C ALA A 277 -15.73 -23.18 -1.22
N ARG A 278 -16.94 -22.65 -1.11
CA ARG A 278 -17.87 -22.95 0.00
C ARG A 278 -19.11 -23.77 -0.42
N ARG A 279 -19.31 -24.00 -1.72
CA ARG A 279 -20.53 -24.65 -2.25
C ARG A 279 -20.20 -25.75 -3.27
N LYS A 280 -21.01 -26.80 -3.32
CA LYS A 280 -20.88 -27.89 -4.31
C LYS A 280 -21.28 -27.47 -5.73
N SER A 281 -22.18 -26.52 -5.86
CA SER A 281 -22.60 -25.90 -7.12
C SER A 281 -23.29 -24.57 -6.85
N ILE A 282 -23.26 -23.69 -7.85
CA ILE A 282 -23.83 -22.34 -7.79
C ILE A 282 -24.72 -22.15 -9.02
N THR A 283 -25.88 -21.54 -8.83
CA THR A 283 -26.77 -21.14 -9.93
C THR A 283 -26.59 -19.67 -10.20
N TYR A 284 -26.41 -19.31 -11.47
CA TYR A 284 -26.31 -17.92 -11.95
C TYR A 284 -27.18 -17.71 -13.19
N LYS A 285 -27.42 -16.45 -13.56
CA LYS A 285 -28.06 -16.08 -14.82
C LYS A 285 -27.02 -15.38 -15.72
N ASP A 286 -27.02 -15.74 -16.99
CA ASP A 286 -26.23 -15.03 -18.00
C ASP A 286 -26.91 -13.70 -18.41
N ILE A 287 -26.24 -12.94 -19.31
CA ILE A 287 -26.76 -11.67 -19.83
C ILE A 287 -28.10 -11.80 -20.58
N MET A 288 -28.46 -13.00 -21.01
CA MET A 288 -29.75 -13.30 -21.65
C MET A 288 -30.84 -13.68 -20.63
N GLY A 289 -30.48 -13.71 -19.33
CA GLY A 289 -31.40 -14.13 -18.25
C GLY A 289 -31.56 -15.62 -18.11
N ILE A 290 -30.83 -16.47 -18.85
CA ILE A 290 -30.92 -17.92 -18.80
C ILE A 290 -30.19 -18.42 -17.55
N SER A 291 -30.82 -19.31 -16.81
CA SER A 291 -30.27 -19.91 -15.60
C SER A 291 -29.33 -21.05 -15.93
N HIS A 292 -28.12 -20.97 -15.38
CA HIS A 292 -27.09 -21.99 -15.48
C HIS A 292 -26.65 -22.47 -14.10
N LYS A 293 -26.05 -23.64 -14.08
CA LYS A 293 -25.45 -24.23 -12.88
C LYS A 293 -23.99 -24.50 -13.14
N ILE A 294 -23.13 -24.06 -12.23
CA ILE A 294 -21.69 -24.19 -12.33
C ILE A 294 -21.12 -24.84 -11.07
N THR A 295 -20.06 -25.60 -11.22
CA THR A 295 -19.32 -26.23 -10.13
C THR A 295 -18.05 -25.44 -9.79
N PRO A 296 -17.50 -25.58 -8.56
CA PRO A 296 -16.21 -25.01 -8.21
C PRO A 296 -15.06 -25.43 -9.15
N GLU A 297 -15.11 -26.68 -9.62
CA GLU A 297 -14.12 -27.25 -10.53
C GLU A 297 -14.10 -26.52 -11.88
N GLU A 298 -15.26 -26.22 -12.45
CA GLU A 298 -15.38 -25.46 -13.70
C GLU A 298 -14.87 -24.02 -13.53
N ILE A 299 -15.10 -23.39 -12.38
CA ILE A 299 -14.55 -22.07 -12.04
C ILE A 299 -13.03 -22.15 -11.92
N TYR A 300 -12.51 -23.16 -11.22
CA TYR A 300 -11.08 -23.37 -11.08
C TYR A 300 -10.40 -23.56 -12.43
N GLN A 301 -10.91 -24.42 -13.29
CA GLN A 301 -10.38 -24.66 -14.64
C GLN A 301 -10.38 -23.40 -15.51
N THR A 302 -11.45 -22.58 -15.40
CA THR A 302 -11.55 -21.32 -16.15
C THR A 302 -10.52 -20.30 -15.70
N THR A 303 -10.16 -20.29 -14.42
CA THR A 303 -9.23 -19.31 -13.86
C THR A 303 -7.79 -19.78 -13.76
N GLU A 304 -7.50 -21.06 -14.04
CA GLU A 304 -6.19 -21.70 -13.83
C GLU A 304 -5.06 -21.02 -14.66
N GLU A 305 -5.33 -20.77 -15.95
CA GLU A 305 -4.35 -20.15 -16.83
C GLU A 305 -4.00 -18.72 -16.35
N VAL A 306 -5.01 -17.96 -15.91
CA VAL A 306 -4.84 -16.60 -15.39
C VAL A 306 -4.03 -16.64 -14.09
N LYS A 307 -4.34 -17.56 -13.17
CA LYS A 307 -3.55 -17.74 -11.93
C LYS A 307 -2.08 -18.03 -12.23
N ARG A 308 -1.81 -18.95 -13.15
CA ARG A 308 -0.42 -19.25 -13.58
C ARG A 308 0.27 -18.03 -14.17
N GLY A 309 -0.45 -17.24 -14.99
CA GLY A 309 0.07 -15.99 -15.56
C GLY A 309 0.45 -14.98 -14.49
N ILE A 310 -0.42 -14.76 -13.48
CA ILE A 310 -0.15 -13.87 -12.34
C ILE A 310 1.04 -14.39 -11.53
N SER A 311 1.04 -15.69 -11.17
CA SER A 311 2.14 -16.30 -10.41
C SER A 311 3.49 -16.18 -11.13
N LYS A 312 3.49 -16.33 -12.46
CA LYS A 312 4.71 -16.14 -13.26
C LYS A 312 5.20 -14.68 -13.20
N LYS A 313 4.30 -13.71 -13.41
CA LYS A 313 4.65 -12.28 -13.31
C LYS A 313 5.23 -11.93 -11.93
N ILE A 314 4.66 -12.50 -10.86
CA ILE A 314 5.17 -12.33 -9.50
C ILE A 314 6.59 -12.92 -9.39
N ALA A 315 6.79 -14.15 -9.85
CA ALA A 315 8.09 -14.81 -9.80
C ALA A 315 9.16 -14.09 -10.64
N ASP A 316 8.79 -13.56 -11.81
CA ASP A 316 9.70 -12.79 -12.67
C ASP A 316 10.08 -11.42 -12.06
N LYS A 317 9.32 -10.93 -11.07
CA LYS A 317 9.55 -9.64 -10.40
C LYS A 317 10.39 -9.77 -9.13
N ILE A 318 10.41 -10.94 -8.48
CA ILE A 318 11.22 -11.27 -7.31
C ILE A 318 12.64 -11.67 -7.73
#